data_ea9e79b7a188e40f5365c109b7253ada
#
_entry.id   ea9e79b7a188e40f5365c109b7253ada
#
_cell.length_a   1.000
_cell.length_b   1.000
_cell.length_c   1.000
_cell.angle_alpha   90.00
_cell.angle_beta   90.00
_cell.angle_gamma   90.00
#
_symmetry.space_group_name_H-M   'P 1'
#
loop_
_entity.id
_entity.type
_entity.pdbx_description
1 polymer ?
#
loop_
_entity_poly.entity_id
_entity_poly.type
_entity_poly.pdbx_seq_one_letter_code
_entity_poly.pdbx_strand_id
1 'polypeptide(L)'
;MALILNTVRIDSLKRTAENDEFLKKRKARQRRIRKRRMIIGFSLFLVLLAVVGIILSLTVLFPIKNITAKGSERYTAEQIISSSGITLGDNLFVSSVKTDALREKLPYVESVKIKRTLPDSITITVKDAMPYACYYGDGAYCTVSRSGYLLEITEEKPESLLEVRAGGVKCTLGKEVSFSSEKSEELITEIGKLADEYGVSLNCIDVTDELNITLKTENRFIVNLGTSNFLQNKFAHLSGMVKNIEETKTGKINLSMWTESNTEGTFVAGGIE
;
A
#
# COMPACT_ATOMS: atom_id res chain seq x y z
N MET A 1 -101.24 -1.64 1.56
CA MET A 1 -100.34 -0.62 2.22
C MET A 1 -99.39 -1.24 3.23
N ALA A 2 -99.82 -2.25 3.99
CA ALA A 2 -99.00 -2.93 5.02
C ALA A 2 -97.82 -3.75 4.45
N LEU A 3 -97.93 -4.34 3.27
CA LEU A 3 -96.92 -5.17 2.60
C LEU A 3 -95.67 -4.32 2.13
N ILE A 4 -95.91 -3.09 1.63
CA ILE A 4 -94.81 -2.19 1.16
C ILE A 4 -93.99 -1.66 2.34
N LEU A 5 -94.58 -1.37 3.46
CA LEU A 5 -93.91 -0.91 4.67
C LEU A 5 -93.04 -2.01 5.29
N ASN A 6 -93.44 -3.26 5.15
CA ASN A 6 -92.67 -4.41 5.68
C ASN A 6 -91.42 -4.70 4.81
N THR A 7 -91.54 -4.55 3.46
CA THR A 7 -90.40 -4.72 2.55
C THR A 7 -89.35 -3.62 2.74
N VAL A 8 -89.77 -2.37 2.88
CA VAL A 8 -88.82 -1.23 3.14
C VAL A 8 -88.13 -1.39 4.49
N ARG A 9 -88.80 -1.91 5.46
CA ARG A 9 -88.25 -2.17 6.82
C ARG A 9 -87.24 -3.33 6.79
N ILE A 10 -87.46 -4.39 6.04
CA ILE A 10 -86.55 -5.52 5.88
C ILE A 10 -85.30 -5.08 5.10
N ASP A 11 -85.44 -4.25 4.04
CA ASP A 11 -84.28 -3.75 3.28
C ASP A 11 -83.39 -2.77 4.10
N SER A 12 -84.03 -1.94 4.94
CA SER A 12 -83.28 -1.09 5.84
C SER A 12 -82.50 -1.87 6.94
N LEU A 13 -83.10 -2.91 7.47
CA LEU A 13 -82.42 -3.79 8.41
C LEU A 13 -81.29 -4.62 7.79
N LYS A 14 -81.43 -5.08 6.55
CA LYS A 14 -80.36 -5.74 5.79
C LYS A 14 -79.18 -4.79 5.52
N ARG A 15 -79.42 -3.55 5.08
CA ARG A 15 -78.39 -2.54 4.86
C ARG A 15 -77.65 -2.15 6.13
N THR A 16 -78.33 -2.05 7.26
CA THR A 16 -77.68 -1.81 8.56
C THR A 16 -76.84 -2.99 8.98
N ALA A 17 -77.31 -4.23 8.84
CA ALA A 17 -76.54 -5.43 9.14
C ALA A 17 -75.26 -5.56 8.26
N GLU A 18 -75.37 -5.28 6.94
CA GLU A 18 -74.22 -5.27 6.02
C GLU A 18 -73.20 -4.18 6.37
N ASN A 19 -73.66 -2.98 6.73
CA ASN A 19 -72.79 -1.89 7.16
C ASN A 19 -72.07 -2.23 8.49
N ASP A 20 -72.75 -2.86 9.44
CA ASP A 20 -72.17 -3.30 10.70
C ASP A 20 -71.16 -4.41 10.49
N GLU A 21 -71.37 -5.32 9.59
CA GLU A 21 -70.40 -6.35 9.22
C GLU A 21 -69.17 -5.75 8.52
N PHE A 22 -69.37 -4.81 7.62
CA PHE A 22 -68.29 -4.07 6.96
C PHE A 22 -67.45 -3.26 7.94
N LEU A 23 -68.06 -2.58 8.88
CA LEU A 23 -67.39 -1.84 9.94
C LEU A 23 -66.63 -2.78 10.87
N LYS A 24 -67.20 -3.95 11.24
CA LYS A 24 -66.48 -4.98 12.02
C LYS A 24 -65.22 -5.52 11.28
N LYS A 25 -65.37 -5.81 9.98
CA LYS A 25 -64.27 -6.27 9.15
C LYS A 25 -63.16 -5.20 9.02
N ARG A 26 -63.53 -3.92 8.83
CA ARG A 26 -62.56 -2.78 8.84
C ARG A 26 -61.84 -2.64 10.16
N LYS A 27 -62.55 -2.65 11.28
CA LYS A 27 -61.95 -2.59 12.62
C LYS A 27 -61.01 -3.76 12.91
N ALA A 28 -61.38 -4.97 12.50
CA ALA A 28 -60.55 -6.16 12.63
C ALA A 28 -59.27 -6.07 11.79
N ARG A 29 -59.38 -5.56 10.53
CA ARG A 29 -58.21 -5.33 9.66
C ARG A 29 -57.27 -4.28 10.22
N GLN A 30 -57.79 -3.16 10.73
CA GLN A 30 -56.99 -2.12 11.36
C GLN A 30 -56.29 -2.62 12.63
N ARG A 31 -56.95 -3.45 13.46
CA ARG A 31 -56.33 -4.06 14.64
C ARG A 31 -55.20 -5.02 14.26
N ARG A 32 -55.37 -5.81 13.17
CA ARG A 32 -54.29 -6.69 12.67
C ARG A 32 -53.10 -5.89 12.12
N ILE A 33 -53.32 -4.78 11.40
CA ILE A 33 -52.27 -3.92 10.89
C ILE A 33 -51.52 -3.23 12.05
N ARG A 34 -52.25 -2.73 13.05
CA ARG A 34 -51.62 -2.10 14.25
C ARG A 34 -50.79 -3.14 15.04
N LYS A 35 -51.29 -4.35 15.24
CA LYS A 35 -50.56 -5.43 15.90
C LYS A 35 -49.30 -5.82 15.11
N ARG A 36 -49.41 -5.96 13.79
CA ARG A 36 -48.25 -6.26 12.95
C ARG A 36 -47.20 -5.15 13.00
N ARG A 37 -47.60 -3.87 12.92
CA ARG A 37 -46.70 -2.72 13.06
C ARG A 37 -46.03 -2.68 14.43
N MET A 38 -46.75 -2.96 15.51
CA MET A 38 -46.18 -3.08 16.86
C MET A 38 -45.18 -4.22 16.96
N ILE A 39 -45.49 -5.38 16.41
CA ILE A 39 -44.58 -6.56 16.44
C ILE A 39 -43.32 -6.25 15.64
N ILE A 40 -43.44 -5.63 14.42
CA ILE A 40 -42.30 -5.22 13.59
C ILE A 40 -41.48 -4.18 14.33
N GLY A 41 -42.10 -3.16 14.90
CA GLY A 41 -41.39 -2.12 15.66
C GLY A 41 -40.66 -2.68 16.88
N PHE A 42 -41.29 -3.60 17.61
CA PHE A 42 -40.69 -4.28 18.76
C PHE A 42 -39.52 -5.19 18.35
N SER A 43 -39.68 -5.96 17.25
CA SER A 43 -38.58 -6.78 16.73
C SER A 43 -37.41 -5.96 16.28
N LEU A 44 -37.66 -4.83 15.58
CA LEU A 44 -36.59 -3.89 15.13
C LEU A 44 -35.87 -3.28 16.34
N PHE A 45 -36.63 -2.90 17.39
CA PHE A 45 -36.05 -2.39 18.62
C PHE A 45 -35.17 -3.42 19.34
N LEU A 46 -35.61 -4.70 19.37
CA LEU A 46 -34.84 -5.77 19.95
C LEU A 46 -33.54 -6.08 19.18
N VAL A 47 -33.61 -6.04 17.85
CA VAL A 47 -32.42 -6.14 16.98
C VAL A 47 -31.45 -4.99 17.23
N LEU A 48 -31.95 -3.74 17.30
CA LEU A 48 -31.13 -2.57 17.60
C LEU A 48 -30.46 -2.72 18.97
N LEU A 49 -31.18 -3.16 19.99
CA LEU A 49 -30.65 -3.36 21.33
C LEU A 49 -29.59 -4.47 21.37
N ALA A 50 -29.79 -5.54 20.59
CA ALA A 50 -28.79 -6.60 20.43
C ALA A 50 -27.53 -6.08 19.75
N VAL A 51 -27.65 -5.29 18.68
CA VAL A 51 -26.50 -4.67 17.98
C VAL A 51 -25.73 -3.74 18.92
N VAL A 52 -26.43 -2.88 19.66
CA VAL A 52 -25.79 -1.98 20.65
C VAL A 52 -25.10 -2.80 21.74
N GLY A 53 -25.75 -3.87 22.24
CA GLY A 53 -25.16 -4.77 23.24
C GLY A 53 -23.90 -5.47 22.74
N ILE A 54 -23.88 -5.93 21.48
CA ILE A 54 -22.69 -6.52 20.84
C ILE A 54 -21.56 -5.48 20.71
N ILE A 55 -21.88 -4.27 20.25
CA ILE A 55 -20.89 -3.19 20.11
C ILE A 55 -20.28 -2.86 21.49
N LEU A 56 -21.10 -2.65 22.51
CA LEU A 56 -20.64 -2.38 23.87
C LEU A 56 -19.81 -3.53 24.44
N SER A 57 -20.24 -4.77 24.19
CA SER A 57 -19.50 -5.96 24.61
C SER A 57 -18.11 -6.01 23.98
N LEU A 58 -18.00 -5.78 22.67
CA LEU A 58 -16.74 -5.79 21.96
C LEU A 58 -15.83 -4.61 22.36
N THR A 59 -16.38 -3.44 22.68
CA THR A 59 -15.58 -2.25 22.99
C THR A 59 -15.12 -2.19 24.44
N VAL A 60 -15.89 -2.70 25.39
CA VAL A 60 -15.59 -2.59 26.83
C VAL A 60 -14.93 -3.87 27.39
N LEU A 61 -15.22 -5.04 26.82
CA LEU A 61 -14.80 -6.32 27.41
C LEU A 61 -13.40 -6.80 26.98
N PHE A 62 -12.76 -6.15 25.99
CA PHE A 62 -11.46 -6.60 25.45
C PHE A 62 -10.38 -5.51 25.54
N PRO A 63 -10.05 -5.01 26.76
CA PRO A 63 -8.90 -4.11 26.92
C PRO A 63 -7.60 -4.88 26.72
N ILE A 64 -6.64 -4.24 26.04
CA ILE A 64 -5.29 -4.80 25.86
C ILE A 64 -4.56 -4.78 27.20
N LYS A 65 -4.12 -5.95 27.67
CA LYS A 65 -3.29 -6.08 28.86
C LYS A 65 -1.86 -6.46 28.53
N ASN A 66 -1.65 -7.14 27.40
CA ASN A 66 -0.33 -7.57 26.99
C ASN A 66 -0.05 -7.13 25.56
N ILE A 67 1.06 -6.40 25.39
CA ILE A 67 1.57 -5.99 24.09
C ILE A 67 2.96 -6.62 23.91
N THR A 68 3.15 -7.35 22.81
CA THR A 68 4.45 -7.92 22.44
C THR A 68 4.83 -7.46 21.05
N ALA A 69 6.11 -7.18 20.82
CA ALA A 69 6.66 -6.88 19.51
C ALA A 69 7.80 -7.83 19.17
N LYS A 70 7.92 -8.19 17.89
CA LYS A 70 8.95 -9.09 17.39
C LYS A 70 9.22 -8.92 15.89
N GLY A 71 10.31 -9.53 15.42
CA GLY A 71 10.63 -9.65 13.99
C GLY A 71 11.55 -8.58 13.45
N SER A 72 12.01 -7.64 14.29
CA SER A 72 13.08 -6.70 13.95
C SER A 72 14.37 -7.13 14.64
N GLU A 73 15.49 -7.03 13.93
CA GLU A 73 16.84 -7.15 14.49
C GLU A 73 17.43 -5.76 14.81
N ARG A 74 16.86 -4.71 14.24
CA ARG A 74 17.35 -3.33 14.36
C ARG A 74 16.68 -2.56 15.50
N TYR A 75 15.40 -2.82 15.79
CA TYR A 75 14.61 -2.12 16.79
C TYR A 75 14.24 -3.03 17.95
N THR A 76 14.32 -2.51 19.17
CA THR A 76 13.86 -3.24 20.35
C THR A 76 12.33 -3.34 20.38
N ALA A 77 11.80 -4.31 21.14
CA ALA A 77 10.37 -4.47 21.31
C ALA A 77 9.73 -3.21 21.89
N GLU A 78 10.40 -2.54 22.84
CA GLU A 78 9.93 -1.32 23.48
C GLU A 78 9.85 -0.16 22.48
N GLN A 79 10.83 -0.02 21.58
CA GLN A 79 10.82 1.00 20.53
C GLN A 79 9.65 0.79 19.57
N ILE A 80 9.39 -0.45 19.16
CA ILE A 80 8.27 -0.79 18.28
C ILE A 80 6.94 -0.50 18.97
N ILE A 81 6.78 -0.93 20.22
CA ILE A 81 5.53 -0.72 20.97
C ILE A 81 5.26 0.77 21.17
N SER A 82 6.26 1.54 21.65
CA SER A 82 6.10 2.98 21.89
C SER A 82 5.82 3.76 20.60
N SER A 83 6.42 3.35 19.48
CA SER A 83 6.20 3.98 18.18
C SER A 83 4.88 3.60 17.52
N SER A 84 4.32 2.43 17.87
CA SER A 84 3.08 1.89 17.29
C SER A 84 1.84 2.70 17.65
N GLY A 85 1.87 3.45 18.75
CA GLY A 85 0.73 4.19 19.27
C GLY A 85 -0.33 3.33 19.95
N ILE A 86 -0.07 2.02 20.15
CA ILE A 86 -0.95 1.14 20.92
C ILE A 86 -0.53 1.18 22.39
N THR A 87 -1.52 1.39 23.26
CA THR A 87 -1.31 1.46 24.71
C THR A 87 -2.11 0.40 25.46
N LEU A 88 -1.64 0.08 26.68
CA LEU A 88 -2.39 -0.78 27.58
C LEU A 88 -3.75 -0.12 27.92
N GLY A 89 -4.81 -0.91 27.90
CA GLY A 89 -6.17 -0.43 28.10
C GLY A 89 -6.91 -0.07 26.80
N ASP A 90 -6.21 0.07 25.69
CA ASP A 90 -6.86 0.24 24.38
C ASP A 90 -7.72 -0.99 24.03
N ASN A 91 -8.66 -0.79 23.13
CA ASN A 91 -9.52 -1.89 22.69
C ASN A 91 -8.81 -2.78 21.66
N LEU A 92 -8.80 -4.10 21.93
CA LEU A 92 -8.13 -5.11 21.11
C LEU A 92 -8.60 -5.13 19.65
N PHE A 93 -9.87 -4.84 19.37
CA PHE A 93 -10.43 -4.92 18.02
C PHE A 93 -10.33 -3.62 17.24
N VAL A 94 -10.29 -2.49 17.93
CA VAL A 94 -10.22 -1.15 17.33
C VAL A 94 -8.78 -0.75 17.08
N SER A 95 -7.85 -1.16 17.94
CA SER A 95 -6.44 -0.81 17.83
C SER A 95 -5.81 -1.34 16.55
N SER A 96 -5.15 -0.47 15.82
CA SER A 96 -4.45 -0.77 14.56
C SER A 96 -3.17 0.05 14.47
N VAL A 97 -2.18 -0.50 13.77
CA VAL A 97 -0.93 0.21 13.45
C VAL A 97 -0.92 0.44 11.94
N LYS A 98 -0.77 1.68 11.53
CA LYS A 98 -0.51 2.02 10.13
C LYS A 98 0.99 1.91 9.88
N THR A 99 1.37 1.14 8.88
CA THR A 99 2.79 0.92 8.53
C THR A 99 3.51 2.24 8.27
N ASP A 100 2.88 3.17 7.55
CA ASP A 100 3.47 4.46 7.20
C ASP A 100 3.74 5.34 8.44
N ALA A 101 2.78 5.39 9.38
CA ALA A 101 2.96 6.13 10.63
C ALA A 101 4.06 5.53 11.52
N LEU A 102 4.24 4.21 11.47
CA LEU A 102 5.33 3.55 12.17
C LEU A 102 6.67 3.81 11.47
N ARG A 103 6.69 3.78 10.13
CA ARG A 103 7.88 4.03 9.32
C ARG A 103 8.42 5.46 9.46
N GLU A 104 7.56 6.46 9.63
CA GLU A 104 7.99 7.84 9.93
C GLU A 104 8.82 7.94 11.21
N LYS A 105 8.58 7.06 12.19
CA LYS A 105 9.33 7.01 13.47
C LYS A 105 10.47 5.99 13.45
N LEU A 106 10.28 4.90 12.72
CA LEU A 106 11.20 3.78 12.58
C LEU A 106 11.40 3.48 11.09
N PRO A 107 12.27 4.23 10.38
CA PRO A 107 12.38 4.19 8.91
C PRO A 107 12.67 2.80 8.34
N TYR A 108 13.41 1.98 9.07
CA TYR A 108 13.74 0.62 8.63
C TYR A 108 12.60 -0.40 8.78
N VAL A 109 11.36 0.06 8.93
CA VAL A 109 10.18 -0.83 8.94
C VAL A 109 9.65 -1.02 7.52
N GLU A 110 9.80 -2.22 6.96
CA GLU A 110 9.24 -2.60 5.66
C GLU A 110 7.74 -2.85 5.77
N SER A 111 7.32 -3.67 6.73
CA SER A 111 5.93 -4.02 6.93
C SER A 111 5.60 -4.36 8.37
N VAL A 112 4.34 -4.16 8.74
CA VAL A 112 3.80 -4.47 10.08
C VAL A 112 2.62 -5.43 9.94
N LYS A 113 2.61 -6.47 10.77
CA LYS A 113 1.48 -7.38 10.92
C LYS A 113 1.05 -7.41 12.38
N ILE A 114 -0.25 -7.32 12.60
CA ILE A 114 -0.84 -7.38 13.93
C ILE A 114 -1.58 -8.71 14.09
N LYS A 115 -1.21 -9.45 15.13
CA LYS A 115 -1.94 -10.65 15.55
C LYS A 115 -2.61 -10.37 16.89
N ARG A 116 -3.94 -10.53 16.93
CA ARG A 116 -4.74 -10.42 18.14
C ARG A 116 -4.95 -11.79 18.74
N THR A 117 -4.68 -11.91 20.02
CA THR A 117 -4.88 -13.17 20.77
C THR A 117 -5.85 -12.87 21.92
N LEU A 118 -7.04 -13.47 21.84
CA LEU A 118 -8.06 -13.32 22.86
C LEU A 118 -7.61 -13.92 24.20
N PRO A 119 -8.02 -13.30 25.32
CA PRO A 119 -8.99 -12.20 25.39
C PRO A 119 -8.40 -10.79 25.34
N ASP A 120 -7.07 -10.60 25.53
CA ASP A 120 -6.49 -9.32 25.93
C ASP A 120 -5.06 -9.07 25.42
N SER A 121 -4.59 -9.85 24.45
CA SER A 121 -3.18 -9.78 24.02
C SER A 121 -3.05 -9.39 22.55
N ILE A 122 -2.06 -8.53 22.23
CA ILE A 122 -1.70 -8.13 20.88
C ILE A 122 -0.22 -8.40 20.62
N THR A 123 0.08 -8.93 19.44
CA THR A 123 1.46 -9.13 18.97
C THR A 123 1.68 -8.33 17.70
N ILE A 124 2.65 -7.42 17.74
CA ILE A 124 3.10 -6.62 16.61
C ILE A 124 4.30 -7.36 16.00
N THR A 125 4.19 -7.79 14.75
CA THR A 125 5.30 -8.41 14.04
C THR A 125 5.77 -7.43 12.97
N VAL A 126 7.04 -7.03 13.05
CA VAL A 126 7.68 -6.12 12.11
C VAL A 126 8.61 -6.91 11.20
N LYS A 127 8.72 -6.52 9.94
CA LYS A 127 9.76 -6.96 9.03
C LYS A 127 10.66 -5.76 8.73
N ASP A 128 11.96 -5.94 8.89
CA ASP A 128 12.94 -4.88 8.60
C ASP A 128 13.13 -4.71 7.10
N ALA A 129 13.28 -3.45 6.68
CA ALA A 129 13.65 -3.06 5.34
C ALA A 129 15.16 -3.25 5.14
N MET A 130 15.51 -3.75 3.96
CA MET A 130 16.93 -3.90 3.57
C MET A 130 17.33 -2.73 2.69
N PRO A 131 18.49 -2.09 2.95
CA PRO A 131 19.10 -1.12 2.06
C PRO A 131 19.29 -1.71 0.66
N TYR A 132 18.92 -0.95 -0.36
CA TYR A 132 19.01 -1.39 -1.76
C TYR A 132 19.80 -0.43 -2.64
N ALA A 133 19.50 0.85 -2.55
CA ALA A 133 20.15 1.89 -3.34
C ALA A 133 20.41 3.14 -2.50
N CYS A 134 21.28 4.00 -2.98
CA CYS A 134 21.49 5.32 -2.42
C CYS A 134 21.35 6.38 -3.52
N TYR A 135 20.60 7.44 -3.20
CA TYR A 135 20.45 8.62 -4.03
C TYR A 135 21.32 9.74 -3.48
N TYR A 136 21.99 10.46 -4.36
CA TYR A 136 22.67 11.69 -3.97
C TYR A 136 21.76 12.89 -4.25
N GLY A 137 21.43 13.64 -3.20
CA GLY A 137 20.58 14.83 -3.27
C GLY A 137 20.85 15.77 -2.11
N ASP A 138 20.75 17.07 -2.34
CA ASP A 138 20.93 18.13 -1.33
C ASP A 138 22.24 18.04 -0.50
N GLY A 139 23.31 17.48 -1.11
CA GLY A 139 24.62 17.36 -0.46
C GLY A 139 24.77 16.12 0.44
N ALA A 140 23.82 15.20 0.46
CA ALA A 140 23.85 13.99 1.26
C ALA A 140 23.43 12.75 0.46
N TYR A 141 23.75 11.58 0.96
CA TYR A 141 23.30 10.30 0.42
C TYR A 141 22.07 9.80 1.15
N CYS A 142 21.04 9.51 0.39
CA CYS A 142 19.74 9.04 0.84
C CYS A 142 19.63 7.54 0.59
N THR A 143 19.85 6.71 1.61
CA THR A 143 19.71 5.25 1.48
C THR A 143 18.25 4.85 1.45
N VAL A 144 17.85 4.07 0.46
CA VAL A 144 16.47 3.62 0.25
C VAL A 144 16.35 2.11 0.27
N SER A 145 15.18 1.64 0.67
CA SER A 145 14.78 0.24 0.53
C SER A 145 14.45 -0.11 -0.92
N ARG A 146 14.30 -1.40 -1.22
CA ARG A 146 13.82 -1.86 -2.54
C ARG A 146 12.42 -1.34 -2.88
N SER A 147 11.62 -0.98 -1.89
CA SER A 147 10.29 -0.39 -2.04
C SER A 147 10.33 1.15 -2.22
N GLY A 148 11.50 1.76 -2.32
CA GLY A 148 11.68 3.20 -2.54
C GLY A 148 11.57 4.07 -1.29
N TYR A 149 11.39 3.49 -0.09
CA TYR A 149 11.30 4.26 1.15
C TYR A 149 12.66 4.64 1.68
N LEU A 150 12.80 5.91 2.11
CA LEU A 150 14.02 6.43 2.70
C LEU A 150 14.26 5.84 4.08
N LEU A 151 15.40 5.22 4.25
CA LEU A 151 15.84 4.55 5.48
C LEU A 151 16.72 5.44 6.34
N GLU A 152 17.71 6.10 5.72
CA GLU A 152 18.64 7.01 6.39
C GLU A 152 19.24 8.04 5.44
N ILE A 153 19.80 9.10 6.01
CA ILE A 153 20.54 10.14 5.30
C ILE A 153 21.92 10.19 5.89
N THR A 154 22.97 10.10 5.04
CA THR A 154 24.36 10.09 5.46
C THR A 154 25.18 11.08 4.61
N GLU A 155 26.24 11.64 5.18
CA GLU A 155 27.18 12.50 4.43
C GLU A 155 28.15 11.66 3.59
N GLU A 156 28.46 10.45 4.06
CA GLU A 156 29.36 9.53 3.37
C GLU A 156 28.55 8.57 2.48
N LYS A 157 29.13 8.26 1.32
CA LYS A 157 28.53 7.29 0.38
C LYS A 157 28.50 5.90 1.02
N PRO A 158 27.32 5.26 1.11
CA PRO A 158 27.23 3.87 1.53
C PRO A 158 27.95 2.94 0.54
N GLU A 159 28.84 2.11 1.06
CA GLU A 159 29.52 1.10 0.25
C GLU A 159 28.54 -0.01 -0.17
N SER A 160 28.78 -0.60 -1.31
CA SER A 160 28.05 -1.79 -1.84
C SER A 160 26.59 -1.57 -2.20
N LEU A 161 26.07 -0.34 -2.19
CA LEU A 161 24.73 -0.03 -2.67
C LEU A 161 24.76 0.47 -4.12
N LEU A 162 23.65 0.21 -4.84
CA LEU A 162 23.41 0.82 -6.13
C LEU A 162 23.33 2.35 -5.97
N GLU A 163 24.25 3.09 -6.57
CA GLU A 163 24.19 4.54 -6.59
C GLU A 163 23.24 5.01 -7.69
N VAL A 164 22.32 5.90 -7.36
CA VAL A 164 21.42 6.51 -8.35
C VAL A 164 21.60 8.03 -8.32
N ARG A 165 21.94 8.61 -9.46
CA ARG A 165 22.05 10.04 -9.66
C ARG A 165 20.92 10.53 -10.54
N ALA A 166 20.12 11.42 -10.01
CA ALA A 166 19.00 12.04 -10.72
C ALA A 166 18.83 13.49 -10.30
N GLY A 167 18.23 14.29 -11.15
CA GLY A 167 17.95 15.69 -10.84
C GLY A 167 16.82 15.85 -9.83
N GLY A 168 17.00 16.76 -8.84
CA GLY A 168 15.94 17.18 -7.94
C GLY A 168 15.34 16.10 -7.06
N VAL A 169 16.18 15.22 -6.53
CA VAL A 169 15.79 14.18 -5.57
C VAL A 169 15.42 14.82 -4.23
N LYS A 170 14.24 14.52 -3.71
CA LYS A 170 13.79 14.96 -2.39
C LYS A 170 13.68 13.76 -1.47
N CYS A 171 14.38 13.84 -0.34
CA CYS A 171 14.48 12.79 0.66
C CYS A 171 13.78 13.18 1.96
N THR A 172 12.80 12.39 2.40
CA THR A 172 12.13 12.56 3.71
C THR A 172 12.10 11.21 4.42
N LEU A 173 12.67 11.12 5.62
CA LEU A 173 12.76 9.86 6.39
C LEU A 173 11.40 9.16 6.50
N GLY A 174 11.39 7.86 6.25
CA GLY A 174 10.21 7.01 6.32
C GLY A 174 9.19 7.20 5.19
N LYS A 175 9.44 8.09 4.23
CA LYS A 175 8.61 8.31 3.04
C LYS A 175 9.31 7.82 1.78
N GLU A 176 8.54 7.65 0.73
CA GLU A 176 9.10 7.37 -0.59
C GLU A 176 9.92 8.57 -1.07
N VAL A 177 11.04 8.28 -1.72
CA VAL A 177 11.85 9.30 -2.39
C VAL A 177 11.04 9.84 -3.57
N SER A 178 11.03 11.15 -3.73
CA SER A 178 10.36 11.80 -4.85
C SER A 178 11.36 12.55 -5.73
N PHE A 179 11.05 12.63 -7.02
CA PHE A 179 11.87 13.25 -8.03
C PHE A 179 11.19 14.52 -8.54
N SER A 180 11.98 15.48 -9.01
CA SER A 180 11.43 16.67 -9.67
C SER A 180 10.86 16.35 -11.06
N SER A 181 11.32 15.27 -11.69
CA SER A 181 10.86 14.78 -12.98
C SER A 181 10.28 13.37 -12.82
N GLU A 182 9.02 13.19 -13.18
CA GLU A 182 8.37 11.86 -13.25
C GLU A 182 9.09 10.94 -14.25
N LYS A 183 9.62 11.52 -15.32
CA LYS A 183 10.37 10.79 -16.33
C LYS A 183 11.68 10.19 -15.80
N SER A 184 12.37 10.89 -14.88
CA SER A 184 13.59 10.34 -14.25
C SER A 184 13.24 9.10 -13.39
N GLU A 185 12.11 9.12 -12.69
CA GLU A 185 11.63 7.98 -11.89
C GLU A 185 11.27 6.77 -12.77
N GLU A 186 10.55 7.02 -13.87
CA GLU A 186 10.23 5.99 -14.86
C GLU A 186 11.49 5.36 -15.46
N LEU A 187 12.48 6.19 -15.85
CA LEU A 187 13.74 5.73 -16.41
C LEU A 187 14.55 4.87 -15.43
N ILE A 188 14.68 5.28 -14.18
CA ILE A 188 15.38 4.50 -13.15
C ILE A 188 14.71 3.14 -12.96
N THR A 189 13.38 3.13 -12.92
CA THR A 189 12.58 1.91 -12.75
C THR A 189 12.74 0.98 -13.96
N GLU A 190 12.70 1.51 -15.18
CA GLU A 190 12.87 0.74 -16.41
C GLU A 190 14.29 0.17 -16.52
N ILE A 191 15.31 1.00 -16.26
CA ILE A 191 16.71 0.58 -16.25
C ILE A 191 16.93 -0.56 -15.25
N GLY A 192 16.39 -0.44 -14.03
CA GLY A 192 16.50 -1.48 -13.01
C GLY A 192 15.85 -2.80 -13.46
N LYS A 193 14.66 -2.76 -14.05
CA LYS A 193 13.97 -3.93 -14.59
C LYS A 193 14.76 -4.59 -15.72
N LEU A 194 15.28 -3.80 -16.65
CA LEU A 194 16.07 -4.32 -17.76
C LEU A 194 17.39 -4.92 -17.27
N ALA A 195 18.03 -4.31 -16.29
CA ALA A 195 19.24 -4.88 -15.69
C ALA A 195 18.98 -6.25 -15.06
N ASP A 196 17.88 -6.39 -14.30
CA ASP A 196 17.47 -7.68 -13.72
C ASP A 196 17.13 -8.70 -14.84
N GLU A 197 16.41 -8.30 -15.88
CA GLU A 197 16.00 -9.18 -17.01
C GLU A 197 17.20 -9.71 -17.81
N TYR A 198 18.17 -8.84 -18.11
CA TYR A 198 19.34 -9.21 -18.91
C TYR A 198 20.54 -9.66 -18.07
N GLY A 199 20.41 -9.69 -16.74
CA GLY A 199 21.45 -10.14 -15.83
C GLY A 199 22.67 -9.22 -15.80
N VAL A 200 22.46 -7.89 -15.90
CA VAL A 200 23.51 -6.86 -15.82
C VAL A 200 23.58 -6.34 -14.38
N SER A 201 24.71 -6.54 -13.72
CA SER A 201 24.92 -6.03 -12.36
C SER A 201 25.25 -4.55 -12.39
N LEU A 202 24.39 -3.71 -11.83
CA LEU A 202 24.57 -2.25 -11.80
C LEU A 202 25.21 -1.80 -10.49
N ASN A 203 26.16 -0.87 -10.60
CA ASN A 203 26.79 -0.17 -9.47
C ASN A 203 26.38 1.31 -9.40
N CYS A 204 26.10 1.93 -10.58
CA CYS A 204 25.59 3.30 -10.65
C CYS A 204 24.65 3.45 -11.84
N ILE A 205 23.57 4.21 -11.62
CA ILE A 205 22.67 4.72 -12.66
C ILE A 205 22.74 6.26 -12.60
N ASP A 206 23.11 6.90 -13.68
CA ASP A 206 23.12 8.36 -13.76
C ASP A 206 22.14 8.82 -14.86
N VAL A 207 21.05 9.41 -14.43
CA VAL A 207 19.99 10.02 -15.26
C VAL A 207 19.89 11.52 -15.02
N THR A 208 20.94 12.15 -14.49
CA THR A 208 20.98 13.61 -14.29
C THR A 208 20.76 14.36 -15.60
N ASP A 209 21.30 13.81 -16.68
CA ASP A 209 21.03 14.24 -18.06
C ASP A 209 20.28 13.11 -18.81
N GLU A 210 18.98 13.30 -19.05
CA GLU A 210 18.13 12.33 -19.75
C GLU A 210 18.53 12.09 -21.23
N LEU A 211 19.37 12.96 -21.80
CA LEU A 211 19.90 12.81 -23.15
C LEU A 211 21.25 12.06 -23.17
N ASN A 212 21.85 11.87 -21.99
CA ASN A 212 23.15 11.23 -21.85
C ASN A 212 23.19 10.29 -20.64
N ILE A 213 22.30 9.32 -20.64
CA ILE A 213 22.18 8.31 -19.58
C ILE A 213 23.47 7.50 -19.50
N THR A 214 24.06 7.39 -18.31
CA THR A 214 25.25 6.59 -18.07
C THR A 214 25.04 5.58 -16.95
N LEU A 215 25.71 4.43 -17.07
CA LEU A 215 25.68 3.37 -16.06
C LEU A 215 27.12 3.00 -15.67
N LYS A 216 27.28 2.51 -14.43
CA LYS A 216 28.46 1.71 -14.07
C LYS A 216 28.02 0.29 -13.80
N THR A 217 28.72 -0.69 -14.40
CA THR A 217 28.39 -2.11 -14.25
C THR A 217 29.63 -2.93 -13.90
N GLU A 218 29.40 -3.96 -13.05
CA GLU A 218 30.41 -4.91 -12.57
C GLU A 218 31.66 -4.28 -11.94
N ASN A 219 31.60 -3.01 -11.53
CA ASN A 219 32.76 -2.22 -11.10
C ASN A 219 33.90 -2.15 -12.16
N ARG A 220 33.61 -2.51 -13.41
CA ARG A 220 34.57 -2.62 -14.50
C ARG A 220 34.29 -1.69 -15.68
N PHE A 221 33.01 -1.34 -15.88
CA PHE A 221 32.62 -0.62 -17.08
C PHE A 221 31.83 0.64 -16.77
N ILE A 222 32.14 1.71 -17.49
CA ILE A 222 31.28 2.88 -17.66
C ILE A 222 30.57 2.71 -18.99
N VAL A 223 29.23 2.69 -18.95
CA VAL A 223 28.39 2.48 -20.12
C VAL A 223 27.65 3.76 -20.45
N ASN A 224 27.83 4.30 -21.64
CA ASN A 224 27.05 5.40 -22.15
C ASN A 224 25.88 4.85 -23.00
N LEU A 225 24.66 5.01 -22.51
CA LEU A 225 23.44 4.63 -23.22
C LEU A 225 22.90 5.76 -24.11
N GLY A 226 23.35 7.01 -23.89
CA GLY A 226 22.75 8.18 -24.54
C GLY A 226 21.31 8.39 -24.11
N THR A 227 20.38 8.46 -25.06
CA THR A 227 18.95 8.64 -24.78
C THR A 227 18.27 7.35 -24.35
N SER A 228 17.04 7.46 -23.82
CA SER A 228 16.18 6.32 -23.44
C SER A 228 15.63 5.50 -24.62
N ASN A 229 15.91 5.90 -25.86
CA ASN A 229 15.46 5.15 -27.03
C ASN A 229 16.15 3.77 -27.11
N PHE A 230 15.38 2.73 -27.43
CA PHE A 230 15.87 1.37 -27.62
C PHE A 230 16.56 0.75 -26.40
N LEU A 231 16.18 1.11 -25.16
CA LEU A 231 16.81 0.62 -23.92
C LEU A 231 16.87 -0.90 -23.88
N GLN A 232 15.79 -1.60 -24.23
CA GLN A 232 15.75 -3.06 -24.24
C GLN A 232 16.82 -3.66 -25.15
N ASN A 233 16.97 -3.12 -26.37
CA ASN A 233 17.99 -3.59 -27.34
C ASN A 233 19.41 -3.27 -26.84
N LYS A 234 19.62 -2.08 -26.27
CA LYS A 234 20.91 -1.68 -25.69
C LYS A 234 21.30 -2.60 -24.54
N PHE A 235 20.35 -2.98 -23.65
CA PHE A 235 20.62 -3.90 -22.55
C PHE A 235 20.90 -5.31 -23.03
N ALA A 236 20.18 -5.81 -24.04
CA ALA A 236 20.45 -7.11 -24.66
C ALA A 236 21.89 -7.15 -25.22
N HIS A 237 22.32 -6.08 -25.92
CA HIS A 237 23.65 -5.97 -26.48
C HIS A 237 24.72 -5.82 -25.38
N LEU A 238 24.46 -4.97 -24.38
CA LEU A 238 25.34 -4.76 -23.22
C LEU A 238 25.63 -6.09 -22.50
N SER A 239 24.59 -6.87 -22.22
CA SER A 239 24.74 -8.20 -21.59
C SER A 239 25.67 -9.12 -22.39
N GLY A 240 25.52 -9.11 -23.72
CA GLY A 240 26.41 -9.87 -24.62
C GLY A 240 27.86 -9.36 -24.58
N MET A 241 28.06 -8.04 -24.60
CA MET A 241 29.41 -7.44 -24.54
C MET A 241 30.11 -7.75 -23.22
N VAL A 242 29.42 -7.55 -22.10
CA VAL A 242 29.98 -7.77 -20.74
C VAL A 242 30.42 -9.23 -20.57
N LYS A 243 29.66 -10.21 -21.09
CA LYS A 243 30.00 -11.63 -21.02
C LYS A 243 31.19 -12.02 -21.91
N ASN A 244 31.41 -11.30 -23.02
CA ASN A 244 32.47 -11.62 -23.98
C ASN A 244 33.79 -10.86 -23.69
N ILE A 245 33.79 -9.82 -22.89
CA ILE A 245 34.99 -9.11 -22.50
C ILE A 245 35.67 -9.86 -21.35
N GLU A 246 36.99 -10.09 -21.49
CA GLU A 246 37.78 -10.75 -20.44
C GLU A 246 37.60 -10.11 -19.07
N GLU A 247 37.50 -10.93 -18.01
CA GLU A 247 37.20 -10.49 -16.64
C GLU A 247 38.17 -9.46 -16.07
N THR A 248 39.41 -9.47 -16.54
CA THR A 248 40.47 -8.55 -16.12
C THR A 248 40.41 -7.18 -16.78
N LYS A 249 39.64 -7.03 -17.86
CA LYS A 249 39.55 -5.77 -18.62
C LYS A 249 38.53 -4.82 -18.00
N THR A 250 38.91 -3.56 -17.93
CA THR A 250 38.07 -2.42 -17.55
C THR A 250 38.00 -1.44 -18.73
N GLY A 251 36.98 -0.61 -18.76
CA GLY A 251 36.88 0.39 -19.82
C GLY A 251 35.53 1.04 -19.99
N LYS A 252 35.34 1.65 -21.14
CA LYS A 252 34.12 2.38 -21.51
C LYS A 252 33.41 1.66 -22.65
N ILE A 253 32.11 1.45 -22.46
CA ILE A 253 31.20 0.89 -23.48
C ILE A 253 30.30 2.03 -23.95
N ASN A 254 30.23 2.26 -25.26
CA ASN A 254 29.37 3.29 -25.82
C ASN A 254 28.26 2.66 -26.69
N LEU A 255 27.02 2.89 -26.27
CA LEU A 255 25.79 2.47 -26.94
C LEU A 255 24.89 3.68 -27.31
N SER A 256 25.41 4.92 -27.19
CA SER A 256 24.63 6.13 -27.42
C SER A 256 24.12 6.28 -28.86
N MET A 257 24.86 5.73 -29.81
CA MET A 257 24.57 5.80 -31.25
C MET A 257 23.67 4.66 -31.75
N TRP A 258 23.08 3.87 -30.80
CA TRP A 258 22.21 2.75 -31.16
C TRP A 258 20.91 3.25 -31.83
N THR A 259 20.66 2.68 -33.02
CA THR A 259 19.43 2.92 -33.80
C THR A 259 19.03 1.61 -34.48
N GLU A 260 17.87 1.55 -35.11
CA GLU A 260 17.45 0.38 -35.90
C GLU A 260 18.41 0.03 -37.05
N SER A 261 19.08 1.05 -37.59
CA SER A 261 20.06 0.89 -38.70
C SER A 261 21.50 0.76 -38.23
N ASN A 262 21.81 1.15 -37.01
CA ASN A 262 23.15 1.02 -36.40
C ASN A 262 23.02 0.31 -35.06
N THR A 263 23.35 -0.97 -35.03
CA THR A 263 23.27 -1.84 -33.85
C THR A 263 24.66 -2.13 -33.24
N GLU A 264 25.66 -1.30 -33.55
CA GLU A 264 27.02 -1.49 -33.06
C GLU A 264 27.25 -0.74 -31.74
N GLY A 265 27.81 -1.44 -30.77
CA GLY A 265 28.39 -0.87 -29.56
C GLY A 265 29.91 -0.88 -29.64
N THR A 266 30.56 0.12 -29.09
CA THR A 266 32.04 0.21 -29.06
C THR A 266 32.55 -0.01 -27.64
N PHE A 267 33.64 -0.77 -27.52
CA PHE A 267 34.38 -0.93 -26.26
C PHE A 267 35.76 -0.33 -26.39
N VAL A 268 36.12 0.50 -25.43
CA VAL A 268 37.47 1.11 -25.33
C VAL A 268 38.04 0.69 -23.98
N ALA A 269 39.11 -0.12 -24.02
CA ALA A 269 39.81 -0.51 -22.80
C ALA A 269 40.54 0.69 -22.18
N GLY A 270 40.44 0.80 -20.84
CA GLY A 270 41.10 1.92 -20.12
C GLY A 270 40.68 1.98 -18.66
N GLY A 271 41.17 2.97 -17.92
CA GLY A 271 40.74 3.24 -16.55
C GLY A 271 39.28 3.72 -16.50
N ILE A 272 38.62 3.42 -15.37
CA ILE A 272 37.25 3.84 -15.03
C ILE A 272 37.23 4.98 -13.99
N GLU A 273 38.23 5.88 -14.08
CA GLU A 273 38.24 7.10 -13.25
C GLU A 273 37.18 8.11 -13.70
#